data_ef3839cb6f20ce0bcafebdd1a1870229
#
_entry.id   ef3839cb6f20ce0bcafebdd1a1870229
#
_cell.length_a   1.000
_cell.length_b   1.000
_cell.length_c   1.000
_cell.angle_alpha   90.00
_cell.angle_beta   90.00
_cell.angle_gamma   90.00
#
_symmetry.space_group_name_H-M   'P 1'
#
loop_
_entity.id
_entity.type
_entity.pdbx_description
1 polymer ?
#
loop_
_entity_poly.entity_id
_entity_poly.type
_entity_poly.pdbx_seq_one_letter_code
_entity_poly.pdbx_strand_id
1 'polypeptide(L)'
;HYPSPVCRPAGKPADGSGLRAGPSCADALGDLPDAERFKTLLDSDSVKTTWGKPSAYARALRGLSNDADANGYRREWDPSLLTSSARTDHTPISRRRFAATKGGEVEPISRFFKLPADGVSNTLRAGTDSARGAFTSPRPIHYKYARCVTVREMARLHGFPDWFRFHTTKWHGARQIGNAVPPPLARAIAEKIVEAIGCKIRRPTKSLALGDPALLSMDMSQASAYFGVAPPIAKRDKKGRPKRRQWDERTAGLAAD
;
A
#
# COMPACT_ATOMS: atom_id res chain seq x y z
N HIS A 1 -16.63 -2.40 -24.04
CA HIS A 1 -17.47 -2.16 -22.86
C HIS A 1 -16.61 -2.22 -21.60
N TYR A 2 -16.89 -1.35 -20.62
CA TYR A 2 -16.27 -1.42 -19.30
C TYR A 2 -16.77 -2.65 -18.54
N PRO A 3 -15.94 -3.23 -17.63
CA PRO A 3 -16.42 -4.31 -16.77
C PRO A 3 -17.58 -3.84 -15.88
N SER A 4 -18.60 -4.69 -15.73
CA SER A 4 -19.71 -4.41 -14.81
C SER A 4 -19.24 -4.53 -13.34
N PRO A 5 -19.80 -3.73 -12.42
CA PRO A 5 -19.53 -3.89 -11.00
C PRO A 5 -19.94 -5.28 -10.50
N VAL A 6 -19.10 -5.91 -9.69
CA VAL A 6 -19.35 -7.24 -9.08
C VAL A 6 -19.71 -7.17 -7.60
N CYS A 7 -19.50 -6.01 -6.98
CA CYS A 7 -19.87 -5.72 -5.60
C CYS A 7 -20.09 -4.22 -5.40
N ARG A 8 -20.83 -3.86 -4.36
CA ARG A 8 -20.95 -2.49 -3.86
C ARG A 8 -19.87 -2.20 -2.80
N PRO A 9 -19.52 -0.95 -2.54
CA PRO A 9 -18.55 -0.63 -1.50
C PRO A 9 -19.01 -1.12 -0.11
N ALA A 10 -18.09 -1.69 0.68
CA ALA A 10 -18.36 -2.03 2.07
C ALA A 10 -18.73 -0.77 2.89
N GLY A 11 -19.54 -0.92 3.93
CA GLY A 11 -19.98 0.17 4.78
C GLY A 11 -21.02 1.11 4.15
N LYS A 12 -21.45 0.87 2.91
CA LYS A 12 -22.55 1.59 2.27
C LYS A 12 -23.86 0.81 2.34
N PRO A 13 -25.03 1.49 2.49
CA PRO A 13 -26.33 0.84 2.43
C PRO A 13 -26.54 0.07 1.10
N ALA A 14 -27.50 -0.84 1.10
CA ALA A 14 -27.95 -1.44 -0.15
C ALA A 14 -28.56 -0.35 -1.05
N ASP A 15 -28.15 -0.35 -2.32
CA ASP A 15 -28.52 0.66 -3.33
C ASP A 15 -29.55 0.14 -4.35
N GLY A 16 -30.16 -1.01 -4.08
CA GLY A 16 -31.10 -1.66 -5.01
C GLY A 16 -30.46 -2.41 -6.17
N SER A 17 -29.13 -2.37 -6.32
CA SER A 17 -28.40 -3.06 -7.39
C SER A 17 -28.40 -4.59 -7.25
N GLY A 18 -28.80 -5.13 -6.10
CA GLY A 18 -28.66 -6.56 -5.77
C GLY A 18 -27.22 -7.02 -5.52
N LEU A 19 -26.22 -6.12 -5.63
CA LEU A 19 -24.83 -6.47 -5.45
C LEU A 19 -24.49 -6.66 -3.95
N ARG A 20 -23.76 -7.74 -3.65
CA ARG A 20 -23.20 -7.97 -2.32
C ARG A 20 -22.18 -6.89 -1.95
N ALA A 21 -21.98 -6.65 -0.66
CA ALA A 21 -20.89 -5.80 -0.21
C ALA A 21 -19.52 -6.41 -0.59
N GLY A 22 -18.63 -5.57 -1.05
CA GLY A 22 -17.22 -5.91 -1.27
C GLY A 22 -16.43 -6.00 0.02
N PRO A 23 -15.12 -6.27 -0.05
CA PRO A 23 -14.27 -6.39 1.12
C PRO A 23 -14.13 -5.04 1.86
N SER A 24 -14.12 -5.11 3.18
CA SER A 24 -13.87 -3.99 4.09
C SER A 24 -12.38 -3.83 4.40
N CYS A 25 -12.01 -2.73 5.10
CA CYS A 25 -10.66 -2.57 5.62
C CYS A 25 -10.29 -3.68 6.63
N ALA A 26 -11.25 -4.14 7.44
CA ALA A 26 -11.02 -5.27 8.34
C ALA A 26 -10.81 -6.58 7.59
N ASP A 27 -11.52 -6.82 6.49
CA ASP A 27 -11.30 -7.99 5.64
C ASP A 27 -9.90 -7.98 5.02
N ALA A 28 -9.40 -6.81 4.66
CA ALA A 28 -8.09 -6.67 4.04
C ALA A 28 -6.93 -6.82 5.04
N LEU A 29 -7.08 -6.34 6.27
CA LEU A 29 -5.99 -6.15 7.23
C LEU A 29 -6.09 -7.02 8.49
N GLY A 30 -7.23 -7.66 8.75
CA GLY A 30 -7.53 -8.28 10.04
C GLY A 30 -6.67 -9.49 10.38
N ASP A 31 -6.09 -10.17 9.40
CA ASP A 31 -5.18 -11.30 9.57
C ASP A 31 -3.70 -10.90 9.64
N LEU A 32 -3.37 -9.65 9.32
CA LEU A 32 -2.01 -9.14 9.42
C LEU A 32 -1.63 -8.94 10.90
N PRO A 33 -0.45 -9.39 11.31
CA PRO A 33 0.03 -9.14 12.67
C PRO A 33 0.31 -7.64 12.86
N ASP A 34 0.15 -7.16 14.10
CA ASP A 34 0.52 -5.78 14.39
C ASP A 34 2.02 -5.57 14.23
N ALA A 35 2.41 -4.68 13.32
CA ALA A 35 3.80 -4.37 13.05
C ALA A 35 4.55 -3.83 14.29
N GLU A 36 3.84 -3.25 15.27
CA GLU A 36 4.46 -2.70 16.48
C GLU A 36 4.99 -3.79 17.43
N ARG A 37 4.54 -5.03 17.28
CA ARG A 37 5.06 -6.17 18.04
C ARG A 37 6.51 -6.52 17.67
N PHE A 38 7.01 -6.03 16.53
CA PHE A 38 8.34 -6.37 16.01
C PHE A 38 9.25 -5.14 16.01
N LYS A 39 10.19 -5.09 16.94
CA LYS A 39 11.18 -3.99 16.99
C LYS A 39 12.05 -3.95 15.74
N THR A 40 12.36 -5.10 15.17
CA THR A 40 13.15 -5.23 13.93
C THR A 40 12.56 -4.47 12.75
N LEU A 41 11.24 -4.26 12.71
CA LEU A 41 10.59 -3.49 11.64
C LEU A 41 10.83 -1.96 11.73
N LEU A 42 11.60 -1.47 12.69
CA LEU A 42 12.13 -0.12 12.68
C LEU A 42 13.26 0.04 11.65
N ASP A 43 14.09 -0.99 11.51
CA ASP A 43 15.32 -0.98 10.71
C ASP A 43 15.24 -1.94 9.48
N SER A 44 14.25 -2.82 9.46
CA SER A 44 13.98 -3.79 8.39
C SER A 44 12.58 -3.61 7.82
N ASP A 45 12.36 -4.08 6.61
CA ASP A 45 11.03 -4.12 5.99
C ASP A 45 10.32 -5.47 6.12
N SER A 46 10.97 -6.48 6.74
CA SER A 46 10.45 -7.84 6.79
C SER A 46 10.75 -8.55 8.10
N VAL A 47 9.87 -9.51 8.45
CA VAL A 47 10.00 -10.34 9.65
C VAL A 47 9.26 -11.67 9.45
N LYS A 48 9.81 -12.77 9.95
CA LYS A 48 9.08 -14.05 10.04
C LYS A 48 8.04 -13.99 11.15
N THR A 49 6.82 -14.43 10.84
CA THR A 49 5.69 -14.36 11.76
C THR A 49 4.61 -15.37 11.43
N THR A 50 3.69 -15.54 12.36
CA THR A 50 2.43 -16.24 12.14
C THR A 50 1.33 -15.22 11.82
N TRP A 51 0.41 -15.60 10.94
CA TRP A 51 -0.70 -14.78 10.50
C TRP A 51 -1.98 -15.13 11.28
N GLY A 52 -2.87 -14.16 11.39
CA GLY A 52 -4.20 -14.40 11.93
C GLY A 52 -5.10 -15.17 10.97
N LYS A 53 -6.36 -15.38 11.39
CA LYS A 53 -7.39 -16.02 10.56
C LYS A 53 -7.77 -15.09 9.41
N PRO A 54 -7.54 -15.48 8.16
CA PRO A 54 -7.82 -14.63 7.01
C PRO A 54 -9.32 -14.60 6.68
N SER A 55 -9.82 -13.44 6.23
CA SER A 55 -11.07 -13.31 5.51
C SER A 55 -10.98 -14.00 4.14
N ALA A 56 -12.09 -14.11 3.40
CA ALA A 56 -12.07 -14.61 2.02
C ALA A 56 -11.16 -13.75 1.13
N TYR A 57 -11.20 -12.43 1.29
CA TYR A 57 -10.34 -11.50 0.56
C TYR A 57 -8.85 -11.70 0.88
N ALA A 58 -8.50 -11.76 2.18
CA ALA A 58 -7.13 -11.99 2.61
C ALA A 58 -6.61 -13.37 2.16
N ARG A 59 -7.46 -14.42 2.17
CA ARG A 59 -7.12 -15.74 1.63
C ARG A 59 -6.69 -15.68 0.16
N ALA A 60 -7.43 -14.94 -0.65
CA ALA A 60 -7.10 -14.76 -2.08
C ALA A 60 -5.73 -14.09 -2.24
N LEU A 61 -5.46 -13.00 -1.51
CA LEU A 61 -4.19 -12.27 -1.59
C LEU A 61 -2.99 -13.07 -1.05
N ARG A 62 -3.23 -14.00 -0.10
CA ARG A 62 -2.23 -14.94 0.40
C ARG A 62 -2.03 -16.16 -0.49
N GLY A 63 -2.78 -16.29 -1.58
CA GLY A 63 -2.75 -17.49 -2.43
C GLY A 63 -3.30 -18.75 -1.77
N LEU A 64 -4.17 -18.61 -0.75
CA LEU A 64 -4.82 -19.70 -0.01
C LEU A 64 -6.22 -20.02 -0.54
N SER A 65 -6.69 -19.34 -1.56
CA SER A 65 -7.94 -19.65 -2.24
C SER A 65 -7.72 -20.71 -3.31
N ASN A 66 -8.76 -21.51 -3.58
CA ASN A 66 -8.75 -22.47 -4.68
C ASN A 66 -8.85 -21.79 -6.06
N ASP A 67 -9.13 -20.51 -6.10
CA ASP A 67 -9.10 -19.70 -7.32
C ASP A 67 -7.64 -19.45 -7.71
N ALA A 68 -7.10 -20.35 -8.53
CA ALA A 68 -5.72 -20.25 -9.04
C ALA A 68 -5.47 -18.97 -9.86
N ASP A 69 -6.54 -18.29 -10.27
CA ASP A 69 -6.49 -17.09 -11.09
C ASP A 69 -6.61 -15.79 -10.31
N ALA A 70 -6.95 -15.85 -9.03
CA ALA A 70 -7.21 -14.65 -8.25
C ALA A 70 -6.05 -13.65 -8.28
N ASN A 71 -4.81 -14.12 -8.40
CA ASN A 71 -3.60 -13.30 -8.31
C ASN A 71 -2.57 -13.53 -9.43
N GLY A 72 -2.99 -14.04 -10.58
CA GLY A 72 -2.11 -14.34 -11.70
C GLY A 72 -1.26 -15.59 -11.48
N TYR A 73 -0.03 -15.56 -12.00
CA TYR A 73 0.88 -16.72 -11.91
C TYR A 73 1.25 -17.06 -10.47
N ARG A 74 1.33 -18.34 -10.13
CA ARG A 74 1.92 -18.80 -8.87
C ARG A 74 3.36 -18.30 -8.74
N ARG A 75 3.72 -17.88 -7.52
CA ARG A 75 5.07 -17.42 -7.19
C ARG A 75 5.69 -18.30 -6.12
N GLU A 76 6.98 -18.53 -6.25
CA GLU A 76 7.79 -19.18 -5.21
C GLU A 76 8.15 -18.13 -4.17
N TRP A 77 7.50 -18.17 -3.02
CA TRP A 77 7.72 -17.21 -1.93
C TRP A 77 7.49 -17.87 -0.57
N ASP A 78 8.11 -17.32 0.47
CA ASP A 78 7.94 -17.80 1.85
C ASP A 78 6.67 -17.17 2.46
N PRO A 79 5.58 -17.93 2.65
CA PRO A 79 4.35 -17.42 3.23
C PRO A 79 4.45 -17.12 4.74
N SER A 80 5.55 -17.50 5.42
CA SER A 80 5.81 -17.11 6.80
C SER A 80 6.46 -15.73 6.91
N LEU A 81 6.92 -15.14 5.78
CA LEU A 81 7.63 -13.87 5.77
C LEU A 81 6.67 -12.70 5.52
N LEU A 82 6.45 -11.88 6.54
CA LEU A 82 5.79 -10.58 6.41
C LEU A 82 6.78 -9.59 5.81
N THR A 83 6.52 -9.09 4.59
CA THR A 83 7.41 -8.18 3.85
C THR A 83 6.79 -6.79 3.67
N SER A 84 7.59 -5.81 3.25
CA SER A 84 7.16 -4.41 3.01
C SER A 84 6.45 -3.80 4.23
N SER A 85 6.89 -4.15 5.43
CA SER A 85 6.22 -3.82 6.69
C SER A 85 7.04 -2.94 7.63
N ALA A 86 8.06 -2.23 7.10
CA ALA A 86 8.80 -1.25 7.87
C ALA A 86 7.84 -0.28 8.58
N ARG A 87 7.94 -0.20 9.91
CA ARG A 87 7.05 0.60 10.74
C ARG A 87 7.59 2.01 11.03
N THR A 88 6.73 2.91 11.42
CA THR A 88 7.09 4.25 11.91
C THR A 88 6.94 4.28 13.42
N ASP A 89 7.93 4.81 14.10
CA ASP A 89 7.80 5.11 15.52
C ASP A 89 7.11 6.47 15.68
N HIS A 90 5.84 6.41 16.07
CA HIS A 90 5.02 7.60 16.27
C HIS A 90 5.20 8.14 17.70
N THR A 91 5.28 9.45 17.83
CA THR A 91 5.34 10.09 19.15
C THR A 91 4.09 9.77 19.98
N PRO A 92 4.17 9.79 21.32
CA PRO A 92 3.01 9.58 22.20
C PRO A 92 1.84 10.55 21.90
N ILE A 93 2.16 11.78 21.51
CA ILE A 93 1.17 12.80 21.12
C ILE A 93 0.42 12.36 19.86
N SER A 94 1.16 11.95 18.82
CA SER A 94 0.53 11.46 17.57
C SER A 94 -0.33 10.24 17.83
N ARG A 95 0.13 9.28 18.65
CA ARG A 95 -0.63 8.08 19.01
C ARG A 95 -1.93 8.42 19.72
N ARG A 96 -1.93 9.37 20.68
CA ARG A 96 -3.17 9.82 21.34
C ARG A 96 -4.17 10.42 20.37
N ARG A 97 -3.71 11.27 19.43
CA ARG A 97 -4.58 11.84 18.39
C ARG A 97 -5.16 10.77 17.47
N PHE A 98 -4.32 9.83 17.02
CA PHE A 98 -4.75 8.73 16.16
C PHE A 98 -5.75 7.81 16.85
N ALA A 99 -5.59 7.58 18.16
CA ALA A 99 -6.55 6.81 18.95
C ALA A 99 -7.90 7.53 19.05
N ALA A 100 -7.88 8.83 19.28
CA ALA A 100 -9.09 9.66 19.46
C ALA A 100 -9.87 9.89 18.15
N THR A 101 -9.21 9.80 16.97
CA THR A 101 -9.89 9.96 15.68
C THR A 101 -10.80 8.76 15.43
N LYS A 102 -12.04 8.98 14.98
CA LYS A 102 -12.99 7.91 14.65
C LYS A 102 -12.70 7.33 13.26
N GLY A 103 -13.07 6.07 13.05
CA GLY A 103 -12.99 5.43 11.74
C GLY A 103 -13.85 6.20 10.71
N GLY A 104 -13.27 6.44 9.52
CA GLY A 104 -13.91 7.24 8.48
C GLY A 104 -13.67 8.75 8.58
N GLU A 105 -12.99 9.23 9.63
CA GLU A 105 -12.69 10.65 9.81
C GLU A 105 -11.22 10.99 9.51
N VAL A 106 -10.95 12.28 9.31
CA VAL A 106 -9.62 12.84 9.10
C VAL A 106 -9.10 13.42 10.40
N GLU A 107 -7.90 13.04 10.81
CA GLU A 107 -7.22 13.62 11.98
C GLU A 107 -6.88 15.09 11.68
N PRO A 108 -7.30 16.06 12.53
CA PRO A 108 -7.27 17.48 12.16
C PRO A 108 -5.88 18.06 11.91
N ILE A 109 -4.85 17.57 12.61
CA ILE A 109 -3.47 18.14 12.55
C ILE A 109 -2.65 17.49 11.45
N SER A 110 -2.56 16.14 11.45
CA SER A 110 -1.81 15.41 10.42
C SER A 110 -2.53 15.32 9.08
N ARG A 111 -3.85 15.54 9.08
CA ARG A 111 -4.72 15.39 7.92
C ARG A 111 -4.77 13.94 7.39
N PHE A 112 -4.41 12.97 8.21
CA PHE A 112 -4.48 11.56 7.86
C PHE A 112 -5.90 11.02 8.10
N PHE A 113 -6.38 10.27 7.12
CA PHE A 113 -7.66 9.58 7.19
C PHE A 113 -7.52 8.33 8.06
N LYS A 114 -8.42 8.14 9.03
CA LYS A 114 -8.50 6.88 9.77
C LYS A 114 -9.41 5.90 9.06
N LEU A 115 -8.88 4.73 8.74
CA LEU A 115 -9.64 3.67 8.08
C LEU A 115 -10.87 3.29 8.92
N PRO A 116 -12.06 3.16 8.33
CA PRO A 116 -13.20 2.50 8.97
C PRO A 116 -12.99 0.98 8.92
N ALA A 117 -13.34 0.27 9.99
CA ALA A 117 -13.18 -1.19 10.02
C ALA A 117 -14.07 -1.90 8.98
N ASP A 118 -15.32 -1.49 8.91
CA ASP A 118 -16.41 -2.06 8.11
C ASP A 118 -16.61 -1.38 6.74
N GLY A 119 -15.82 -0.34 6.46
CA GLY A 119 -15.89 0.42 5.22
C GLY A 119 -14.68 0.25 4.32
N VAL A 120 -14.57 1.13 3.33
CA VAL A 120 -13.47 1.15 2.36
C VAL A 120 -12.44 2.23 2.68
N SER A 121 -11.22 2.05 2.22
CA SER A 121 -10.16 3.06 2.32
C SER A 121 -10.49 4.28 1.45
N ASN A 122 -9.97 5.44 1.86
CA ASN A 122 -9.83 6.58 0.96
C ASN A 122 -8.78 6.28 -0.12
N THR A 123 -8.71 7.13 -1.16
CA THR A 123 -7.70 7.03 -2.21
C THR A 123 -6.29 7.04 -1.63
N LEU A 124 -5.53 5.99 -1.91
CA LEU A 124 -4.12 5.91 -1.54
C LEU A 124 -3.30 6.77 -2.49
N ARG A 125 -2.65 7.80 -1.96
CA ARG A 125 -1.91 8.79 -2.75
C ARG A 125 -0.42 8.48 -2.76
N ALA A 126 0.23 8.76 -3.89
CA ALA A 126 1.68 8.60 -4.06
C ALA A 126 2.52 9.56 -3.19
N GLY A 127 1.94 10.64 -2.68
CA GLY A 127 2.68 11.68 -1.99
C GLY A 127 3.53 12.56 -2.91
N THR A 128 4.20 13.53 -2.32
CA THR A 128 5.06 14.50 -3.02
C THR A 128 6.48 14.38 -2.51
N ASP A 129 7.44 14.38 -3.39
CA ASP A 129 8.85 14.39 -3.01
C ASP A 129 9.33 15.81 -2.68
N SER A 130 10.43 15.89 -1.89
CA SER A 130 10.99 17.16 -1.43
C SER A 130 11.49 18.07 -2.56
N ALA A 131 11.74 17.54 -3.75
CA ALA A 131 12.16 18.34 -4.91
C ALA A 131 10.99 19.09 -5.58
N ARG A 132 9.76 18.70 -5.27
CA ARG A 132 8.54 19.26 -5.85
C ARG A 132 7.67 20.05 -4.85
N GLY A 133 8.19 20.32 -3.66
CA GLY A 133 7.47 21.04 -2.61
C GLY A 133 7.62 20.38 -1.24
N ALA A 134 6.60 20.49 -0.39
CA ALA A 134 6.61 19.82 0.91
C ALA A 134 6.61 18.30 0.74
N PHE A 135 7.57 17.63 1.40
CA PHE A 135 7.60 16.17 1.45
C PHE A 135 6.34 15.65 2.12
N THR A 136 5.57 14.86 1.40
CA THR A 136 4.37 14.22 1.93
C THR A 136 4.43 12.71 1.72
N SER A 137 4.01 11.96 2.72
CA SER A 137 3.82 10.52 2.66
C SER A 137 2.46 10.19 3.27
N PRO A 138 1.36 10.51 2.58
CA PRO A 138 0.02 10.38 3.13
C PRO A 138 -0.35 8.91 3.24
N ARG A 139 -0.19 8.36 4.44
CA ARG A 139 -0.61 7.00 4.77
C ARG A 139 -1.79 7.07 5.73
N PRO A 140 -2.87 6.29 5.51
CA PRO A 140 -3.99 6.25 6.43
C PRO A 140 -3.57 5.82 7.84
N ILE A 141 -4.36 6.23 8.84
CA ILE A 141 -4.29 5.66 10.18
C ILE A 141 -5.00 4.31 10.16
N HIS A 142 -4.38 3.29 10.76
CA HIS A 142 -4.95 1.96 10.86
C HIS A 142 -6.27 1.97 11.66
N TYR A 143 -7.27 1.19 11.22
CA TYR A 143 -8.59 1.17 11.86
C TYR A 143 -8.56 0.73 13.33
N LYS A 144 -7.63 -0.17 13.68
CA LYS A 144 -7.50 -0.78 15.02
C LYS A 144 -6.36 -0.20 15.85
N TYR A 145 -5.23 0.15 15.22
CA TYR A 145 -4.01 0.56 15.91
C TYR A 145 -3.76 2.05 15.77
N ALA A 146 -3.21 2.69 16.83
CA ALA A 146 -2.94 4.12 16.86
C ALA A 146 -1.66 4.49 16.11
N ARG A 147 -1.55 4.07 14.84
CA ARG A 147 -0.41 4.27 13.95
C ARG A 147 -0.85 4.37 12.50
N CYS A 148 0.00 4.92 11.65
CA CYS A 148 -0.19 4.81 10.22
C CYS A 148 0.00 3.36 9.74
N VAL A 149 -0.65 3.02 8.64
CA VAL A 149 -0.49 1.73 7.98
C VAL A 149 0.92 1.55 7.43
N THR A 150 1.38 0.31 7.35
CA THR A 150 2.61 -0.10 6.67
C THR A 150 2.40 -0.14 5.16
N VAL A 151 3.47 -0.31 4.39
CA VAL A 151 3.38 -0.50 2.93
C VAL A 151 2.62 -1.79 2.59
N ARG A 152 2.83 -2.89 3.36
CA ARG A 152 2.07 -4.14 3.19
C ARG A 152 0.57 -3.94 3.41
N GLU A 153 0.19 -3.20 4.45
CA GLU A 153 -1.21 -2.89 4.71
C GLU A 153 -1.82 -2.05 3.58
N MET A 154 -1.08 -1.04 3.06
CA MET A 154 -1.51 -0.30 1.87
C MET A 154 -1.67 -1.21 0.65
N ALA A 155 -0.73 -2.13 0.42
CA ALA A 155 -0.78 -3.09 -0.68
C ALA A 155 -2.03 -3.97 -0.61
N ARG A 156 -2.38 -4.46 0.59
CA ARG A 156 -3.61 -5.23 0.82
C ARG A 156 -4.88 -4.44 0.52
N LEU A 157 -4.94 -3.17 0.96
CA LEU A 157 -6.06 -2.27 0.64
C LEU A 157 -6.19 -2.01 -0.87
N HIS A 158 -5.08 -2.08 -1.59
CA HIS A 158 -5.02 -1.85 -3.04
C HIS A 158 -5.23 -3.15 -3.86
N GLY A 159 -5.29 -4.30 -3.21
CA GLY A 159 -5.51 -5.60 -3.85
C GLY A 159 -4.24 -6.29 -4.37
N PHE A 160 -3.07 -5.91 -3.90
CA PHE A 160 -1.83 -6.62 -4.24
C PHE A 160 -1.70 -7.91 -3.44
N PRO A 161 -1.27 -9.01 -4.07
CA PRO A 161 -0.98 -10.25 -3.37
C PRO A 161 0.26 -10.14 -2.46
N ASP A 162 0.35 -10.98 -1.43
CA ASP A 162 1.40 -10.86 -0.41
C ASP A 162 2.80 -11.23 -0.90
N TRP A 163 2.90 -12.03 -1.93
CA TRP A 163 4.18 -12.32 -2.57
C TRP A 163 4.76 -11.10 -3.29
N PHE A 164 3.95 -10.08 -3.64
CA PHE A 164 4.43 -8.89 -4.31
C PHE A 164 5.16 -7.99 -3.33
N ARG A 165 6.41 -7.69 -3.59
CA ARG A 165 7.26 -6.84 -2.75
C ARG A 165 7.40 -5.45 -3.36
N PHE A 166 7.53 -4.46 -2.49
CA PHE A 166 7.73 -3.06 -2.83
C PHE A 166 9.12 -2.61 -2.38
N HIS A 167 9.52 -1.44 -2.81
CA HIS A 167 10.76 -0.83 -2.35
C HIS A 167 10.82 -0.82 -0.81
N THR A 168 11.99 -1.15 -0.26
CA THR A 168 12.21 -1.34 1.19
C THR A 168 11.93 -0.10 2.02
N THR A 169 12.09 1.11 1.45
CA THR A 169 11.75 2.33 2.18
C THR A 169 10.24 2.61 2.14
N LYS A 170 9.71 3.06 3.28
CA LYS A 170 8.28 3.39 3.46
C LYS A 170 7.76 4.36 2.42
N TRP A 171 8.55 5.36 2.07
CA TRP A 171 8.11 6.41 1.14
C TRP A 171 8.02 5.89 -0.30
N HIS A 172 9.06 5.22 -0.79
CA HIS A 172 9.05 4.70 -2.16
C HIS A 172 8.03 3.58 -2.32
N GLY A 173 7.92 2.68 -1.34
CA GLY A 173 6.92 1.61 -1.37
C GLY A 173 5.49 2.15 -1.39
N ALA A 174 5.17 3.12 -0.54
CA ALA A 174 3.86 3.78 -0.53
C ALA A 174 3.58 4.52 -1.85
N ARG A 175 4.60 5.16 -2.43
CA ARG A 175 4.50 5.84 -3.73
C ARG A 175 4.24 4.87 -4.88
N GLN A 176 4.88 3.71 -4.88
CA GLN A 176 4.62 2.67 -5.88
C GLN A 176 3.15 2.23 -5.84
N ILE A 177 2.60 1.99 -4.65
CA ILE A 177 1.19 1.63 -4.49
C ILE A 177 0.26 2.76 -4.95
N GLY A 178 0.53 4.00 -4.51
CA GLY A 178 -0.32 5.15 -4.86
C GLY A 178 -0.32 5.51 -6.35
N ASN A 179 0.69 5.07 -7.11
CA ASN A 179 0.77 5.24 -8.57
C ASN A 179 0.24 4.01 -9.34
N ALA A 180 -0.01 2.90 -8.67
CA ALA A 180 -0.42 1.67 -9.32
C ALA A 180 -1.92 1.67 -9.63
N VAL A 181 -2.30 0.98 -10.69
CA VAL A 181 -3.68 0.56 -10.89
C VAL A 181 -3.95 -0.63 -9.97
N PRO A 182 -5.06 -0.68 -9.23
CA PRO A 182 -5.41 -1.83 -8.41
C PRO A 182 -5.42 -3.13 -9.22
N PRO A 183 -4.69 -4.19 -8.81
CA PRO A 183 -4.63 -5.43 -9.56
C PRO A 183 -6.00 -6.03 -9.91
N PRO A 184 -7.02 -6.01 -9.04
CA PRO A 184 -8.35 -6.50 -9.41
C PRO A 184 -9.00 -5.70 -10.55
N LEU A 185 -8.82 -4.37 -10.57
CA LEU A 185 -9.33 -3.52 -11.65
C LEU A 185 -8.58 -3.77 -12.96
N ALA A 186 -7.24 -3.85 -12.89
CA ALA A 186 -6.41 -4.14 -14.06
C ALA A 186 -6.80 -5.50 -14.69
N ARG A 187 -7.06 -6.51 -13.86
CA ARG A 187 -7.53 -7.81 -14.30
C ARG A 187 -8.88 -7.73 -15.01
N ALA A 188 -9.87 -7.09 -14.39
CA ALA A 188 -11.21 -6.96 -14.97
C ALA A 188 -11.19 -6.25 -16.34
N ILE A 189 -10.34 -5.23 -16.49
CA ILE A 189 -10.14 -4.54 -17.76
C ILE A 189 -9.46 -5.47 -18.79
N ALA A 190 -8.40 -6.16 -18.38
CA ALA A 190 -7.68 -7.09 -19.23
C ALA A 190 -8.57 -8.23 -19.74
N GLU A 191 -9.45 -8.77 -18.91
CA GLU A 191 -10.45 -9.79 -19.30
C GLU A 191 -11.35 -9.27 -20.41
N LYS A 192 -11.83 -8.01 -20.34
CA LYS A 192 -12.64 -7.40 -21.41
C LYS A 192 -11.86 -7.16 -22.70
N ILE A 193 -10.59 -6.82 -22.59
CA ILE A 193 -9.71 -6.67 -23.76
C ILE A 193 -9.51 -8.04 -24.44
N VAL A 194 -9.20 -9.08 -23.68
CA VAL A 194 -9.00 -10.44 -24.20
C VAL A 194 -10.28 -10.97 -24.86
N GLU A 195 -11.43 -10.74 -24.24
CA GLU A 195 -12.75 -11.06 -24.80
C GLU A 195 -12.97 -10.37 -26.17
N ALA A 196 -12.68 -9.07 -26.25
CA ALA A 196 -12.86 -8.28 -27.46
C ALA A 196 -11.91 -8.69 -28.61
N ILE A 197 -10.69 -9.13 -28.28
CA ILE A 197 -9.69 -9.58 -29.25
C ILE A 197 -9.97 -11.05 -29.68
N GLY A 198 -10.79 -11.80 -28.93
CA GLY A 198 -11.07 -13.21 -29.17
C GLY A 198 -9.88 -14.14 -28.86
N CYS A 199 -8.92 -13.70 -28.03
CA CYS A 199 -7.76 -14.50 -27.68
C CYS A 199 -8.10 -15.60 -26.67
N LYS A 200 -7.55 -16.81 -26.86
CA LYS A 200 -7.63 -17.89 -25.87
C LYS A 200 -6.54 -17.69 -24.81
N ILE A 201 -6.94 -17.52 -23.56
CA ILE A 201 -6.01 -17.44 -22.44
C ILE A 201 -5.36 -18.81 -22.21
N ARG A 202 -4.04 -18.85 -22.24
CA ARG A 202 -3.28 -20.01 -21.77
C ARG A 202 -2.76 -19.72 -20.37
N ARG A 203 -3.17 -20.55 -19.41
CA ARG A 203 -2.72 -20.44 -18.03
C ARG A 203 -1.37 -21.13 -17.86
N PRO A 204 -0.37 -20.49 -17.24
CA PRO A 204 0.89 -21.15 -16.98
C PRO A 204 0.71 -22.18 -15.87
N THR A 205 1.30 -23.34 -16.08
CA THR A 205 1.32 -24.44 -15.10
C THR A 205 2.48 -24.34 -14.12
N LYS A 206 3.50 -23.51 -14.45
CA LYS A 206 4.73 -23.37 -13.65
C LYS A 206 4.59 -22.24 -12.62
N SER A 207 5.12 -22.44 -11.42
CA SER A 207 5.46 -21.38 -10.51
C SER A 207 6.64 -20.57 -11.05
N LEU A 208 6.63 -19.27 -10.81
CA LEU A 208 7.71 -18.37 -11.18
C LEU A 208 8.47 -17.94 -9.92
N ALA A 209 9.78 -17.95 -9.97
CA ALA A 209 10.60 -17.35 -8.93
C ALA A 209 10.31 -15.84 -8.79
N LEU A 210 10.53 -15.30 -7.62
CA LEU A 210 10.56 -13.84 -7.41
C LEU A 210 11.82 -13.28 -8.11
N GLY A 211 11.76 -12.01 -8.50
CA GLY A 211 12.89 -11.30 -9.06
C GLY A 211 14.03 -11.09 -8.04
N ASP A 212 15.14 -10.50 -8.51
CA ASP A 212 16.29 -10.18 -7.70
C ASP A 212 15.91 -9.24 -6.54
N PRO A 213 16.11 -9.65 -5.26
CA PRO A 213 15.81 -8.82 -4.11
C PRO A 213 16.63 -7.53 -4.02
N ALA A 214 17.80 -7.46 -4.68
CA ALA A 214 18.62 -6.26 -4.74
C ALA A 214 17.85 -5.07 -5.36
N LEU A 215 16.94 -5.34 -6.29
CA LEU A 215 16.09 -4.32 -6.93
C LEU A 215 15.18 -3.58 -5.93
N LEU A 216 14.87 -4.18 -4.79
CA LEU A 216 13.97 -3.60 -3.80
C LEU A 216 14.55 -2.38 -3.05
N SER A 217 15.87 -2.18 -3.12
CA SER A 217 16.56 -1.06 -2.48
C SER A 217 17.19 -0.08 -3.46
N MET A 218 17.15 -0.37 -4.77
CA MET A 218 17.77 0.46 -5.79
C MET A 218 17.01 1.77 -6.00
N ASP A 219 17.73 2.88 -6.05
CA ASP A 219 17.21 4.12 -6.60
C ASP A 219 17.13 4.05 -8.13
N MET A 220 16.55 5.08 -8.75
CA MET A 220 16.35 5.13 -10.20
C MET A 220 17.69 5.07 -10.97
N SER A 221 18.75 5.68 -10.47
CA SER A 221 20.07 5.68 -11.12
C SER A 221 20.72 4.31 -11.03
N GLN A 222 20.62 3.66 -9.87
CA GLN A 222 21.13 2.29 -9.67
C GLN A 222 20.37 1.29 -10.54
N ALA A 223 19.04 1.39 -10.59
CA ALA A 223 18.23 0.53 -11.45
C ALA A 223 18.54 0.74 -12.94
N SER A 224 18.75 1.99 -13.39
CA SER A 224 19.14 2.29 -14.76
C SER A 224 20.49 1.68 -15.11
N ALA A 225 21.47 1.75 -14.21
CA ALA A 225 22.78 1.12 -14.39
C ALA A 225 22.66 -0.41 -14.42
N TYR A 226 21.86 -1.01 -13.53
CA TYR A 226 21.62 -2.44 -13.46
C TYR A 226 21.03 -3.00 -14.77
N PHE A 227 20.06 -2.29 -15.36
CA PHE A 227 19.40 -2.69 -16.61
C PHE A 227 20.09 -2.16 -17.87
N GLY A 228 21.18 -1.42 -17.78
CA GLY A 228 21.89 -0.83 -18.91
C GLY A 228 21.05 0.16 -19.74
N VAL A 229 20.09 0.86 -19.12
CA VAL A 229 19.21 1.82 -19.78
C VAL A 229 19.44 3.23 -19.27
N ALA A 230 19.19 4.23 -20.12
CA ALA A 230 19.28 5.63 -19.70
C ALA A 230 18.24 5.96 -18.60
N PRO A 231 18.57 6.77 -17.58
CA PRO A 231 17.60 7.20 -16.60
C PRO A 231 16.44 7.94 -17.26
N PRO A 232 15.17 7.57 -16.96
CA PRO A 232 13.99 8.18 -17.60
C PRO A 232 13.80 9.65 -17.25
N ILE A 233 14.46 10.13 -16.19
CA ILE A 233 14.44 11.52 -15.74
C ILE A 233 15.90 11.97 -15.59
N ALA A 234 16.31 12.97 -16.37
CA ALA A 234 17.63 13.58 -16.21
C ALA A 234 17.82 14.09 -14.77
N LYS A 235 19.03 13.91 -14.22
CA LYS A 235 19.37 14.55 -12.94
C LYS A 235 19.17 16.06 -13.09
N ARG A 236 18.29 16.63 -12.29
CA ARG A 236 18.21 18.08 -12.17
C ARG A 236 19.53 18.58 -11.63
N ASP A 237 20.16 19.47 -12.36
CA ASP A 237 21.29 20.24 -11.80
C ASP A 237 20.84 20.88 -10.49
N LYS A 238 21.54 20.54 -9.42
CA LYS A 238 21.34 21.18 -8.12
C LYS A 238 21.85 22.62 -8.21
N LYS A 239 21.15 23.50 -8.93
CA LYS A 239 21.36 24.94 -8.78
C LYS A 239 21.03 25.28 -7.34
N GLY A 240 22.05 25.65 -6.59
CA GLY A 240 22.02 25.94 -5.16
C GLY A 240 21.01 27.04 -4.83
N ARG A 241 19.77 26.64 -4.54
CA ARG A 241 18.88 27.45 -3.72
C ARG A 241 18.99 26.94 -2.29
N PRO A 242 19.33 27.82 -1.32
CA PRO A 242 19.32 27.44 0.08
C PRO A 242 17.93 26.87 0.41
N LYS A 243 17.89 25.70 1.05
CA LYS A 243 16.67 25.12 1.59
C LYS A 243 16.06 26.15 2.55
N ARG A 244 14.95 26.76 2.21
CA ARG A 244 14.16 27.58 3.14
C ARG A 244 13.82 26.64 4.31
N ARG A 245 14.40 26.90 5.46
CA ARG A 245 14.14 26.12 6.68
C ARG A 245 12.68 26.33 7.06
N GLN A 246 11.85 25.32 6.91
CA GLN A 246 10.48 25.30 7.45
C GLN A 246 10.43 25.28 8.99
N TRP A 247 11.56 25.47 9.63
CA TRP A 247 11.70 25.39 11.09
C TRP A 247 11.46 26.72 11.78
N ASP A 248 11.67 27.84 11.10
CA ASP A 248 11.66 29.16 11.74
C ASP A 248 10.25 29.70 12.01
N GLU A 249 9.23 29.18 11.31
CA GLU A 249 7.83 29.62 11.54
C GLU A 249 7.12 28.90 12.70
N ARG A 250 7.66 27.76 13.17
CA ARG A 250 7.06 27.00 14.28
C ARG A 250 7.63 27.40 15.65
N THR A 251 8.79 27.99 15.68
CA THR A 251 9.44 28.47 16.93
C THR A 251 9.13 29.93 17.22
N ALA A 252 8.76 30.74 16.23
CA ALA A 252 8.38 32.14 16.44
C ALA A 252 7.00 32.30 17.13
N GLY A 253 6.15 31.28 17.12
CA GLY A 253 4.83 31.30 17.78
C GLY A 253 4.82 30.80 19.22
N LEU A 254 5.94 30.39 19.80
CA LEU A 254 6.04 29.87 21.16
C LEU A 254 6.79 30.79 22.14
N ALA A 255 7.18 32.00 21.71
CA ALA A 255 7.89 32.99 22.53
C ALA A 255 7.05 34.24 22.80
N ALA A 256 5.73 34.20 22.56
CA ALA A 256 4.78 35.26 22.92
C ALA A 256 3.57 34.64 23.59
N ASP A 257 3.70 34.25 24.85
CA ASP A 257 2.72 34.22 25.93
C ASP A 257 3.45 33.90 27.23
#